data_0cc53a4460dc901db9fd66fd063fe951
#
_entry.id   0cc53a4460dc901db9fd66fd063fe951
#
_cell.length_a   1.000
_cell.length_b   1.000
_cell.length_c   1.000
_cell.angle_alpha   90.00
_cell.angle_beta   90.00
_cell.angle_gamma   90.00
#
_symmetry.space_group_name_H-M   'P 1'
#
loop_
_entity.id
_entity.type
_entity.pdbx_description
1 polymer ?
#
loop_
_entity_poly.entity_id
_entity_poly.type
_entity_poly.pdbx_seq_one_letter_code
_entity_poly.pdbx_strand_id
1 'polypeptide(L)'
;MAVAAAPLLSLAAAAGGAPLLFRQLFDADTGTFTYLLADVPSRQGVIIDSVFEQHGRDLSLIRELGLDLVASIDTHAHADHVTGSWLLHEATGCAIGLAAAAGADNVTRPLSHGDQIAFGGRYLEVRATPGHTNGCLSFVLDDHALAFTGDALLVRGCGRCDFQQGNAHTLWASITGQILSLPDTCLLYPGHDYTGRSVTSVAEEKAFNARLGGNATERDFVGHMEAMKLPHPHRIAEALPGNMRSGKPRQAAAAPAWAPVARSYAGLPELNPAWVVAHQSDLTVLDVRSTEEFNGPDGRVAGSLLIPLPELEGRFGEIPVDRPLVVVCHSGSRSALATQQLLKAGRQQVANLHGGLSRWAAEGFPLSHSPYQP
;
A
#
# COMPACT_ATOMS: atom_id res chain seq x y z
N MET A 1 -25.47 7.96 6.56
CA MET A 1 -25.61 6.73 5.73
C MET A 1 -24.22 6.25 5.37
N ALA A 2 -23.90 4.97 5.60
CA ALA A 2 -22.64 4.42 5.12
C ALA A 2 -22.63 4.55 3.57
N VAL A 3 -21.57 5.12 3.01
CA VAL A 3 -21.32 5.09 1.57
C VAL A 3 -21.30 3.60 1.20
N ALA A 4 -22.20 3.17 0.31
CA ALA A 4 -22.22 1.80 -0.15
C ALA A 4 -20.85 1.48 -0.74
N ALA A 5 -20.16 0.49 -0.18
CA ALA A 5 -18.87 0.07 -0.69
C ALA A 5 -19.00 -0.30 -2.16
N ALA A 6 -18.06 0.17 -2.98
CA ALA A 6 -18.06 -0.14 -4.40
C ALA A 6 -18.10 -1.67 -4.63
N PRO A 7 -18.76 -2.17 -5.68
CA PRO A 7 -18.71 -3.58 -6.01
C PRO A 7 -17.27 -3.99 -6.27
N LEU A 8 -16.79 -5.03 -5.54
CA LEU A 8 -15.45 -5.55 -5.73
C LEU A 8 -15.40 -6.38 -7.02
N LEU A 9 -14.55 -5.95 -7.97
CA LEU A 9 -14.21 -6.78 -9.11
C LEU A 9 -13.24 -7.87 -8.64
N SER A 10 -13.67 -9.12 -8.73
CA SER A 10 -12.83 -10.29 -8.38
C SER A 10 -12.07 -10.79 -9.60
N LEU A 11 -10.89 -11.37 -9.37
CA LEU A 11 -10.36 -12.34 -10.32
C LEU A 11 -11.36 -13.52 -10.38
N ALA A 12 -11.70 -13.96 -11.58
CA ALA A 12 -12.55 -15.13 -11.73
C ALA A 12 -11.89 -16.29 -10.98
N ALA A 13 -12.66 -16.92 -10.07
CA ALA A 13 -12.17 -18.06 -9.32
C ALA A 13 -11.70 -19.13 -10.30
N ALA A 14 -10.43 -19.54 -10.22
CA ALA A 14 -9.99 -20.76 -10.86
C ALA A 14 -10.79 -21.92 -10.22
N ALA A 15 -11.56 -22.62 -11.04
CA ALA A 15 -12.28 -23.88 -10.72
C ALA A 15 -12.78 -24.02 -9.27
N GLY A 16 -13.80 -23.23 -8.86
CA GLY A 16 -14.60 -23.53 -7.65
C GLY A 16 -14.17 -22.84 -6.35
N GLY A 17 -13.16 -22.00 -6.34
CA GLY A 17 -12.77 -21.21 -5.17
C GLY A 17 -13.69 -20.00 -4.92
N ALA A 18 -13.73 -19.48 -3.69
CA ALA A 18 -14.41 -18.23 -3.38
C ALA A 18 -13.80 -17.06 -4.19
N PRO A 19 -14.63 -16.07 -4.62
CA PRO A 19 -14.12 -14.94 -5.40
C PRO A 19 -13.07 -14.15 -4.63
N LEU A 20 -11.90 -13.96 -5.26
CA LEU A 20 -10.75 -13.29 -4.68
C LEU A 20 -10.58 -11.89 -5.26
N LEU A 21 -10.47 -10.88 -4.42
CA LEU A 21 -9.91 -9.60 -4.81
C LEU A 21 -8.39 -9.69 -4.74
N PHE A 22 -7.71 -9.22 -5.78
CA PHE A 22 -6.25 -9.14 -5.84
C PHE A 22 -5.81 -7.78 -6.36
N ARG A 23 -4.84 -7.18 -5.70
CA ARG A 23 -4.16 -5.96 -6.15
C ARG A 23 -2.66 -6.11 -5.98
N GLN A 24 -1.93 -5.77 -7.01
CA GLN A 24 -0.47 -5.61 -7.00
C GLN A 24 -0.17 -4.12 -6.99
N LEU A 25 0.56 -3.66 -5.99
CA LEU A 25 0.97 -2.28 -5.80
C LEU A 25 2.48 -2.20 -5.94
N PHE A 26 2.98 -1.06 -6.40
CA PHE A 26 4.40 -0.88 -6.67
C PHE A 26 4.95 0.34 -5.96
N ASP A 27 6.11 0.20 -5.36
CA ASP A 27 6.92 1.30 -4.86
C ASP A 27 8.13 1.49 -5.79
N ALA A 28 8.16 2.63 -6.48
CA ALA A 28 9.16 2.91 -7.50
C ALA A 28 10.55 3.22 -6.91
N ASP A 29 10.60 3.69 -5.66
CA ASP A 29 11.86 4.07 -5.02
C ASP A 29 12.71 2.85 -4.64
N THR A 30 12.05 1.76 -4.25
CA THR A 30 12.70 0.52 -3.82
C THR A 30 12.55 -0.63 -4.82
N GLY A 31 11.64 -0.50 -5.79
CA GLY A 31 11.30 -1.57 -6.74
C GLY A 31 10.45 -2.68 -6.10
N THR A 32 9.83 -2.41 -4.95
CA THR A 32 9.06 -3.38 -4.16
C THR A 32 7.64 -3.52 -4.68
N PHE A 33 7.17 -4.76 -4.74
CA PHE A 33 5.75 -5.07 -4.91
C PHE A 33 5.10 -5.35 -3.56
N THR A 34 3.99 -4.67 -3.30
CA THR A 34 3.07 -4.96 -2.20
C THR A 34 1.82 -5.63 -2.76
N TYR A 35 1.30 -6.64 -2.10
CA TYR A 35 0.14 -7.40 -2.56
C TYR A 35 -1.01 -7.32 -1.57
N LEU A 36 -2.20 -6.95 -2.04
CA LEU A 36 -3.44 -6.96 -1.26
C LEU A 36 -4.37 -8.03 -1.80
N LEU A 37 -4.72 -8.98 -0.94
CA LEU A 37 -5.70 -10.02 -1.23
C LEU A 37 -6.90 -9.86 -0.29
N ALA A 38 -8.11 -10.13 -0.78
CA ALA A 38 -9.27 -10.22 0.09
C ALA A 38 -10.30 -11.25 -0.43
N ASP A 39 -10.93 -11.93 0.50
CA ASP A 39 -12.12 -12.72 0.24
C ASP A 39 -13.30 -11.77 0.00
N VAL A 40 -13.88 -11.83 -1.19
CA VAL A 40 -14.93 -10.88 -1.61
C VAL A 40 -16.18 -10.94 -0.76
N PRO A 41 -16.71 -12.14 -0.38
CA PRO A 41 -17.89 -12.25 0.45
C PRO A 41 -17.72 -11.68 1.85
N SER A 42 -16.63 -12.02 2.55
CA SER A 42 -16.39 -11.57 3.94
C SER A 42 -15.72 -10.19 4.02
N ARG A 43 -15.12 -9.69 2.93
CA ARG A 43 -14.27 -8.50 2.88
C ARG A 43 -13.03 -8.55 3.77
N GLN A 44 -12.71 -9.71 4.34
CA GLN A 44 -11.46 -9.90 5.07
C GLN A 44 -10.28 -9.99 4.11
N GLY A 45 -9.21 -9.29 4.43
CA GLY A 45 -8.04 -9.22 3.56
C GLY A 45 -6.71 -9.32 4.30
N VAL A 46 -5.67 -9.63 3.52
CA VAL A 46 -4.28 -9.63 3.95
C VAL A 46 -3.45 -8.76 3.01
N ILE A 47 -2.42 -8.12 3.55
CA ILE A 47 -1.44 -7.37 2.77
C ILE A 47 -0.06 -7.98 2.97
N ILE A 48 0.72 -8.09 1.89
CA ILE A 48 2.05 -8.71 1.87
C ILE A 48 3.08 -7.65 1.46
N ASP A 49 4.21 -7.57 2.17
CA ASP A 49 5.37 -6.72 1.91
C ASP A 49 5.00 -5.24 1.74
N SER A 50 4.33 -4.69 2.76
CA SER A 50 3.95 -3.28 2.80
C SER A 50 5.17 -2.38 3.04
N VAL A 51 5.24 -1.24 2.32
CA VAL A 51 6.34 -0.26 2.44
C VAL A 51 5.92 0.86 3.39
N PHE A 52 6.81 1.24 4.33
CA PHE A 52 6.54 2.24 5.37
C PHE A 52 6.03 3.55 4.79
N GLU A 53 6.69 4.09 3.77
CA GLU A 53 6.33 5.33 3.12
C GLU A 53 4.99 5.24 2.35
N GLN A 54 4.57 4.03 1.97
CA GLN A 54 3.35 3.76 1.22
C GLN A 54 2.15 3.35 2.10
N HIS A 55 2.31 3.24 3.44
CA HIS A 55 1.22 2.81 4.34
C HIS A 55 -0.06 3.65 4.18
N GLY A 56 0.07 4.96 3.93
CA GLY A 56 -1.07 5.87 3.71
C GLY A 56 -1.85 5.53 2.43
N ARG A 57 -1.16 5.15 1.35
CA ARG A 57 -1.75 4.63 0.11
C ARG A 57 -2.52 3.34 0.39
N ASP A 58 -1.87 2.42 1.09
CA ASP A 58 -2.40 1.08 1.36
C ASP A 58 -3.66 1.16 2.25
N LEU A 59 -3.62 1.96 3.32
CA LEU A 59 -4.79 2.23 4.17
C LEU A 59 -5.94 2.88 3.40
N SER A 60 -5.63 3.77 2.48
CA SER A 60 -6.66 4.42 1.66
C SER A 60 -7.36 3.42 0.74
N LEU A 61 -6.58 2.55 0.09
CA LEU A 61 -7.13 1.49 -0.77
C LEU A 61 -8.01 0.52 0.05
N ILE A 62 -7.52 0.07 1.22
CA ILE A 62 -8.26 -0.82 2.12
C ILE A 62 -9.60 -0.19 2.51
N ARG A 63 -9.60 1.09 2.88
CA ARG A 63 -10.80 1.84 3.27
C ARG A 63 -11.75 2.05 2.10
N GLU A 64 -11.26 2.47 0.93
CA GLU A 64 -12.06 2.72 -0.27
C GLU A 64 -12.75 1.44 -0.76
N LEU A 65 -12.09 0.30 -0.62
CA LEU A 65 -12.64 -1.01 -0.94
C LEU A 65 -13.52 -1.60 0.17
N GLY A 66 -13.58 -0.94 1.34
CA GLY A 66 -14.37 -1.41 2.50
C GLY A 66 -13.88 -2.75 3.03
N LEU A 67 -12.57 -2.96 3.09
CA LEU A 67 -11.96 -4.20 3.56
C LEU A 67 -11.66 -4.15 5.06
N ASP A 68 -11.76 -5.31 5.70
CA ASP A 68 -11.29 -5.60 7.05
C ASP A 68 -9.91 -6.27 6.94
N LEU A 69 -8.84 -5.54 7.26
CA LEU A 69 -7.49 -6.07 7.18
C LEU A 69 -7.21 -6.96 8.38
N VAL A 70 -7.06 -8.26 8.17
CA VAL A 70 -6.80 -9.22 9.25
C VAL A 70 -5.32 -9.42 9.55
N ALA A 71 -4.45 -9.25 8.55
CA ALA A 71 -3.00 -9.34 8.73
C ALA A 71 -2.21 -8.49 7.72
N SER A 72 -1.11 -7.92 8.20
CA SER A 72 0.01 -7.40 7.40
C SER A 72 1.19 -8.35 7.62
N ILE A 73 1.68 -8.96 6.54
CA ILE A 73 2.69 -10.01 6.60
C ILE A 73 3.85 -9.67 5.68
N ASP A 74 5.06 -9.99 6.11
CA ASP A 74 6.25 -9.77 5.30
C ASP A 74 6.88 -11.12 4.91
N THR A 75 7.34 -11.22 3.66
CA THR A 75 8.04 -12.42 3.16
C THR A 75 9.39 -12.59 3.85
N HIS A 76 10.05 -11.51 4.26
CA HIS A 76 11.32 -11.53 4.99
C HIS A 76 11.59 -10.17 5.66
N ALA A 77 12.66 -10.08 6.44
CA ALA A 77 13.15 -8.79 6.92
C ALA A 77 13.89 -8.07 5.78
N HIS A 78 13.23 -7.14 5.12
CA HIS A 78 13.74 -6.40 3.96
C HIS A 78 14.98 -5.56 4.29
N ALA A 79 15.89 -5.41 3.32
CA ALA A 79 17.10 -4.61 3.45
C ALA A 79 17.07 -3.28 2.68
N ASP A 80 16.07 -3.09 1.84
CA ASP A 80 15.90 -1.96 0.91
C ASP A 80 14.86 -0.95 1.37
N HIS A 81 13.87 -1.38 2.16
CA HIS A 81 12.82 -0.53 2.74
C HIS A 81 12.43 -0.95 4.15
N VAL A 82 11.83 -0.05 4.91
CA VAL A 82 11.18 -0.37 6.18
C VAL A 82 9.75 -0.82 5.90
N THR A 83 9.30 -1.90 6.56
CA THR A 83 7.91 -2.37 6.44
C THR A 83 6.91 -1.38 7.02
N GLY A 84 5.73 -1.28 6.40
CA GLY A 84 4.58 -0.52 6.88
C GLY A 84 3.74 -1.25 7.93
N SER A 85 4.07 -2.50 8.26
CA SER A 85 3.24 -3.41 9.07
C SER A 85 2.82 -2.85 10.41
N TRP A 86 3.72 -2.14 11.14
CA TRP A 86 3.36 -1.49 12.41
C TRP A 86 2.30 -0.41 12.23
N LEU A 87 2.44 0.45 11.20
CA LEU A 87 1.50 1.55 10.97
C LEU A 87 0.12 1.03 10.52
N LEU A 88 0.09 -0.06 9.77
CA LEU A 88 -1.14 -0.75 9.39
C LEU A 88 -1.80 -1.38 10.62
N HIS A 89 -1.02 -2.02 11.50
CA HIS A 89 -1.49 -2.56 12.77
C HIS A 89 -2.10 -1.48 13.68
N GLU A 90 -1.40 -0.37 13.88
CA GLU A 90 -1.93 0.74 14.70
C GLU A 90 -3.25 1.30 14.14
N ALA A 91 -3.39 1.35 12.82
CA ALA A 91 -4.58 1.93 12.17
C ALA A 91 -5.77 0.97 12.09
N THR A 92 -5.55 -0.35 12.03
CA THR A 92 -6.60 -1.34 11.74
C THR A 92 -6.75 -2.43 12.81
N GLY A 93 -5.75 -2.61 13.67
CA GLY A 93 -5.70 -3.74 14.62
C GLY A 93 -5.28 -5.06 13.99
N CYS A 94 -4.89 -5.10 12.71
CA CYS A 94 -4.48 -6.31 12.00
C CYS A 94 -3.28 -7.01 12.67
N ALA A 95 -3.15 -8.32 12.51
CA ALA A 95 -1.95 -9.02 12.97
C ALA A 95 -0.71 -8.61 12.16
N ILE A 96 0.47 -8.62 12.80
CA ILE A 96 1.77 -8.47 12.14
C ILE A 96 2.41 -9.85 12.04
N GLY A 97 2.63 -10.34 10.80
CA GLY A 97 3.22 -11.63 10.54
C GLY A 97 4.61 -11.54 9.90
N LEU A 98 5.56 -12.24 10.49
CA LEU A 98 6.92 -12.43 9.96
C LEU A 98 7.42 -13.80 10.43
N ALA A 99 8.41 -14.35 9.72
CA ALA A 99 9.03 -15.62 10.12
C ALA A 99 9.50 -15.59 11.58
N ALA A 100 9.14 -16.59 12.37
CA ALA A 100 9.65 -16.77 13.73
C ALA A 100 11.19 -16.80 13.76
N ALA A 101 11.81 -17.38 12.71
CA ALA A 101 13.27 -17.46 12.55
C ALA A 101 13.95 -16.08 12.36
N ALA A 102 13.21 -15.04 11.97
CA ALA A 102 13.77 -13.69 11.83
C ALA A 102 14.07 -13.04 13.19
N GLY A 103 13.37 -13.44 14.27
CA GLY A 103 13.60 -12.94 15.62
C GLY A 103 13.29 -11.45 15.80
N ALA A 104 12.36 -10.89 15.02
CA ALA A 104 12.00 -9.48 15.10
C ALA A 104 11.01 -9.21 16.25
N ASP A 105 11.14 -8.01 16.83
CA ASP A 105 10.22 -7.52 17.86
C ASP A 105 8.88 -7.04 17.25
N ASN A 106 7.86 -6.96 18.11
CA ASN A 106 6.50 -6.49 17.79
C ASN A 106 5.75 -7.35 16.75
N VAL A 107 6.24 -8.53 16.40
CA VAL A 107 5.51 -9.52 15.61
C VAL A 107 4.40 -10.09 16.49
N THR A 108 3.13 -9.90 16.09
CA THR A 108 1.98 -10.40 16.86
C THR A 108 1.60 -11.82 16.46
N ARG A 109 2.06 -12.26 15.29
CA ARG A 109 1.83 -13.60 14.74
C ARG A 109 3.13 -14.15 14.12
N PRO A 110 4.03 -14.73 14.92
CA PRO A 110 5.20 -15.42 14.37
C PRO A 110 4.77 -16.55 13.43
N LEU A 111 5.38 -16.61 12.24
CA LEU A 111 5.01 -17.56 11.18
C LEU A 111 6.06 -18.64 11.03
N SER A 112 5.59 -19.87 10.77
CA SER A 112 6.40 -21.05 10.52
C SER A 112 5.91 -21.82 9.29
N HIS A 113 6.75 -22.67 8.75
CA HIS A 113 6.35 -23.55 7.63
C HIS A 113 5.11 -24.38 7.97
N GLY A 114 4.14 -24.40 7.06
CA GLY A 114 2.88 -25.12 7.22
C GLY A 114 1.77 -24.34 7.91
N ASP A 115 2.04 -23.15 8.46
CA ASP A 115 1.00 -22.30 9.00
C ASP A 115 0.03 -21.84 7.91
N GLN A 116 -1.21 -21.52 8.32
CA GLN A 116 -2.21 -20.95 7.44
C GLN A 116 -2.65 -19.57 7.92
N ILE A 117 -2.71 -18.60 7.03
CA ILE A 117 -3.20 -17.25 7.31
C ILE A 117 -4.58 -17.13 6.69
N ALA A 118 -5.61 -17.35 7.50
CA ALA A 118 -7.00 -17.27 7.05
C ALA A 118 -7.47 -15.82 6.91
N PHE A 119 -8.24 -15.57 5.85
CA PHE A 119 -8.95 -14.31 5.58
C PHE A 119 -10.30 -14.63 4.90
N GLY A 120 -11.35 -14.68 5.70
CA GLY A 120 -12.68 -15.13 5.27
C GLY A 120 -12.72 -16.61 4.88
N GLY A 121 -13.24 -16.89 3.68
CA GLY A 121 -13.29 -18.23 3.13
C GLY A 121 -11.99 -18.70 2.45
N ARG A 122 -10.91 -17.91 2.50
CA ARG A 122 -9.62 -18.17 1.85
C ARG A 122 -8.48 -18.21 2.88
N TYR A 123 -7.35 -18.78 2.49
CA TYR A 123 -6.12 -18.73 3.29
C TYR A 123 -4.85 -18.72 2.43
N LEU A 124 -3.77 -18.25 3.01
CA LEU A 124 -2.41 -18.41 2.51
C LEU A 124 -1.69 -19.49 3.31
N GLU A 125 -1.13 -20.49 2.64
CA GLU A 125 -0.19 -21.47 3.21
C GLU A 125 1.19 -20.80 3.30
N VAL A 126 1.82 -20.91 4.46
CA VAL A 126 3.18 -20.42 4.71
C VAL A 126 4.19 -21.48 4.35
N ARG A 127 5.08 -21.20 3.42
CA ARG A 127 6.22 -22.06 3.07
C ARG A 127 7.53 -21.39 3.47
N ALA A 128 8.32 -22.01 4.34
CA ALA A 128 9.66 -21.55 4.63
C ALA A 128 10.53 -21.72 3.37
N THR A 129 11.13 -20.61 2.91
CA THR A 129 11.98 -20.56 1.73
C THR A 129 13.30 -19.84 2.04
N PRO A 130 14.03 -20.26 3.11
CA PRO A 130 15.28 -19.62 3.51
C PRO A 130 16.35 -19.71 2.41
N GLY A 131 17.31 -18.79 2.49
CA GLY A 131 18.48 -18.80 1.61
C GLY A 131 18.84 -17.44 1.05
N HIS A 132 17.88 -16.57 0.71
CA HIS A 132 18.12 -15.14 0.54
C HIS A 132 18.36 -14.51 1.93
N THR A 133 17.48 -14.75 2.89
CA THR A 133 17.70 -14.61 4.32
C THR A 133 17.35 -15.92 5.03
N ASN A 134 17.72 -16.07 6.32
CA ASN A 134 17.31 -17.24 7.11
C ASN A 134 15.81 -17.26 7.45
N GLY A 135 15.14 -16.12 7.35
CA GLY A 135 13.72 -15.93 7.68
C GLY A 135 12.81 -15.77 6.48
N CYS A 136 13.24 -16.13 5.25
CA CYS A 136 12.39 -16.01 4.08
C CYS A 136 11.21 -16.99 4.12
N LEU A 137 10.04 -16.46 3.77
CA LEU A 137 8.78 -17.17 3.58
C LEU A 137 8.26 -16.92 2.17
N SER A 138 7.57 -17.89 1.62
CA SER A 138 6.68 -17.73 0.47
C SER A 138 5.26 -18.02 0.91
N PHE A 139 4.30 -17.28 0.38
CA PHE A 139 2.88 -17.45 0.71
C PHE A 139 2.14 -18.03 -0.50
N VAL A 140 1.48 -19.14 -0.33
CA VAL A 140 0.78 -19.85 -1.40
C VAL A 140 -0.72 -19.81 -1.14
N LEU A 141 -1.49 -19.34 -2.13
CA LEU A 141 -2.94 -19.32 -2.03
C LEU A 141 -3.50 -20.77 -1.95
N ASP A 142 -4.56 -20.97 -1.21
CA ASP A 142 -5.20 -22.25 -0.88
C ASP A 142 -5.50 -23.16 -2.09
N ASP A 143 -5.76 -22.58 -3.27
CA ASP A 143 -5.99 -23.31 -4.52
C ASP A 143 -4.73 -23.48 -5.39
N HIS A 144 -3.58 -23.05 -4.89
CA HIS A 144 -2.28 -23.04 -5.58
C HIS A 144 -2.26 -22.29 -6.92
N ALA A 145 -3.23 -21.39 -7.15
CA ALA A 145 -3.24 -20.57 -8.35
C ALA A 145 -2.19 -19.43 -8.30
N LEU A 146 -1.90 -18.89 -7.11
CA LEU A 146 -0.98 -17.79 -6.88
C LEU A 146 0.01 -18.14 -5.77
N ALA A 147 1.26 -17.71 -5.93
CA ALA A 147 2.26 -17.75 -4.86
C ALA A 147 3.07 -16.45 -4.85
N PHE A 148 3.35 -15.94 -3.66
CA PHE A 148 4.12 -14.72 -3.38
C PHE A 148 5.48 -15.15 -2.85
N THR A 149 6.52 -14.99 -3.67
CA THR A 149 7.81 -15.65 -3.46
C THR A 149 8.83 -14.79 -2.72
N GLY A 150 8.47 -13.52 -2.42
CA GLY A 150 9.44 -12.56 -1.90
C GLY A 150 10.68 -12.53 -2.78
N ASP A 151 11.84 -12.51 -2.15
CA ASP A 151 13.12 -12.52 -2.83
C ASP A 151 13.75 -13.93 -2.95
N ALA A 152 13.05 -14.98 -2.52
CA ALA A 152 13.52 -16.33 -2.79
C ALA A 152 13.58 -16.59 -4.31
N LEU A 153 12.53 -16.21 -5.05
CA LEU A 153 12.47 -16.34 -6.51
C LEU A 153 11.92 -15.05 -7.14
N LEU A 154 12.67 -14.48 -8.08
CA LEU A 154 12.29 -13.32 -8.88
C LEU A 154 12.01 -13.76 -10.33
N VAL A 155 11.38 -12.89 -11.13
CA VAL A 155 11.14 -13.20 -12.56
C VAL A 155 12.48 -13.34 -13.29
N ARG A 156 12.77 -14.54 -13.76
CA ARG A 156 14.03 -14.94 -14.43
C ARG A 156 15.28 -14.77 -13.57
N GLY A 157 15.11 -14.82 -12.24
CA GLY A 157 16.21 -14.67 -11.29
C GLY A 157 15.85 -15.15 -9.89
N CYS A 158 16.65 -14.79 -8.92
CA CYS A 158 16.39 -14.98 -7.51
C CYS A 158 17.09 -13.88 -6.70
N GLY A 159 16.74 -13.72 -5.43
CA GLY A 159 17.44 -12.84 -4.51
C GLY A 159 18.90 -13.26 -4.32
N ARG A 160 19.72 -12.32 -3.86
CA ARG A 160 21.11 -12.59 -3.44
C ARG A 160 21.14 -13.38 -2.13
N CYS A 161 22.27 -14.01 -1.80
CA CYS A 161 22.41 -14.83 -0.60
C CYS A 161 23.73 -14.58 0.15
N ASP A 162 24.38 -13.43 -0.10
CA ASP A 162 25.70 -13.08 0.43
C ASP A 162 25.67 -12.20 1.69
N PHE A 163 24.46 -11.94 2.25
CA PHE A 163 24.27 -11.24 3.54
C PHE A 163 23.01 -11.75 4.27
N GLN A 164 22.71 -11.24 5.49
CA GLN A 164 21.56 -11.61 6.31
C GLN A 164 21.39 -13.12 6.53
N GLN A 165 22.50 -13.82 6.81
CA GLN A 165 22.57 -15.28 6.97
C GLN A 165 22.07 -16.04 5.71
N GLY A 166 22.24 -15.44 4.54
CA GLY A 166 21.93 -16.07 3.25
C GLY A 166 22.83 -17.28 2.97
N ASN A 167 22.33 -18.22 2.18
CA ASN A 167 23.06 -19.42 1.79
C ASN A 167 22.54 -19.96 0.45
N ALA A 168 23.44 -20.11 -0.52
CA ALA A 168 23.09 -20.51 -1.87
C ALA A 168 22.53 -21.95 -1.95
N HIS A 169 23.09 -22.90 -1.21
CA HIS A 169 22.58 -24.29 -1.15
C HIS A 169 21.18 -24.33 -0.59
N THR A 170 20.94 -23.60 0.50
CA THR A 170 19.62 -23.52 1.13
C THR A 170 18.62 -22.84 0.19
N LEU A 171 19.03 -21.80 -0.53
CA LEU A 171 18.16 -21.10 -1.49
C LEU A 171 17.76 -22.02 -2.65
N TRP A 172 18.71 -22.79 -3.19
CA TRP A 172 18.44 -23.80 -4.22
C TRP A 172 17.40 -24.81 -3.73
N ALA A 173 17.62 -25.41 -2.56
CA ALA A 173 16.69 -26.38 -1.98
C ALA A 173 15.30 -25.77 -1.73
N SER A 174 15.23 -24.55 -1.23
CA SER A 174 13.99 -23.82 -1.03
C SER A 174 13.22 -23.58 -2.32
N ILE A 175 13.88 -23.05 -3.36
CA ILE A 175 13.24 -22.78 -4.65
C ILE A 175 12.75 -24.07 -5.29
N THR A 176 13.61 -25.07 -5.40
CA THR A 176 13.26 -26.32 -6.09
C THR A 176 12.24 -27.15 -5.34
N GLY A 177 12.35 -27.20 -4.00
CA GLY A 177 11.48 -28.02 -3.16
C GLY A 177 10.17 -27.37 -2.75
N GLN A 178 10.12 -26.04 -2.58
CA GLN A 178 8.94 -25.35 -2.06
C GLN A 178 8.18 -24.51 -3.11
N ILE A 179 8.89 -23.92 -4.09
CA ILE A 179 8.27 -23.05 -5.10
C ILE A 179 8.03 -23.80 -6.40
N LEU A 180 9.08 -24.40 -6.98
CA LEU A 180 8.97 -25.11 -8.25
C LEU A 180 8.27 -26.48 -8.14
N SER A 181 7.97 -26.95 -6.92
CA SER A 181 7.08 -28.10 -6.66
C SER A 181 5.60 -27.78 -6.83
N LEU A 182 5.22 -26.52 -6.93
CA LEU A 182 3.85 -26.08 -7.22
C LEU A 182 3.42 -26.48 -8.64
N PRO A 183 2.11 -26.49 -8.94
CA PRO A 183 1.62 -26.73 -10.29
C PRO A 183 2.26 -25.79 -11.32
N ASP A 184 2.55 -26.27 -12.50
CA ASP A 184 3.16 -25.48 -13.57
C ASP A 184 2.38 -24.21 -13.96
N THR A 185 1.06 -24.24 -13.75
CA THR A 185 0.15 -23.11 -13.97
C THR A 185 0.10 -22.10 -12.82
N CYS A 186 0.73 -22.39 -11.67
CA CYS A 186 0.79 -21.46 -10.55
C CYS A 186 1.52 -20.18 -10.97
N LEU A 187 0.86 -19.03 -10.79
CA LEU A 187 1.46 -17.72 -11.04
C LEU A 187 2.30 -17.30 -9.83
N LEU A 188 3.50 -16.87 -10.11
CA LEU A 188 4.50 -16.46 -9.12
C LEU A 188 4.67 -14.94 -9.13
N TYR A 189 4.52 -14.33 -7.98
CA TYR A 189 4.60 -12.90 -7.72
C TYR A 189 5.81 -12.61 -6.83
N PRO A 190 6.87 -11.93 -7.35
CA PRO A 190 8.11 -11.68 -6.61
C PRO A 190 7.99 -10.50 -5.63
N GLY A 191 8.93 -10.38 -4.70
CA GLY A 191 9.06 -9.20 -3.83
C GLY A 191 9.52 -7.96 -4.59
N HIS A 192 10.41 -8.12 -5.58
CA HIS A 192 11.03 -7.03 -6.31
C HIS A 192 11.10 -7.25 -7.82
N ASP A 193 11.04 -6.18 -8.58
CA ASP A 193 11.53 -6.10 -9.96
C ASP A 193 11.89 -4.65 -10.33
N TYR A 194 13.02 -4.47 -11.00
CA TYR A 194 13.55 -3.16 -11.40
C TYR A 194 13.33 -2.88 -12.90
N THR A 195 12.64 -3.75 -13.61
CA THR A 195 12.49 -3.72 -15.08
C THR A 195 11.03 -3.80 -15.54
N GLY A 196 10.07 -3.84 -14.60
CA GLY A 196 8.63 -3.85 -14.88
C GLY A 196 8.03 -5.24 -15.10
N ARG A 197 8.75 -6.32 -14.74
CA ARG A 197 8.24 -7.69 -14.81
C ARG A 197 7.55 -8.04 -13.51
N SER A 198 6.26 -8.17 -13.54
CA SER A 198 5.43 -8.22 -12.33
C SER A 198 4.90 -9.61 -11.97
N VAL A 199 5.01 -10.57 -12.88
CA VAL A 199 4.49 -11.93 -12.72
C VAL A 199 5.21 -12.91 -13.63
N THR A 200 5.32 -14.16 -13.21
CA THR A 200 5.79 -15.30 -13.99
C THR A 200 4.97 -16.54 -13.61
N SER A 201 5.34 -17.72 -14.11
CA SER A 201 4.73 -18.99 -13.70
C SER A 201 5.80 -20.01 -13.33
N VAL A 202 5.39 -21.06 -12.61
CA VAL A 202 6.28 -22.18 -12.30
C VAL A 202 6.86 -22.80 -13.58
N ALA A 203 6.01 -23.02 -14.61
CA ALA A 203 6.46 -23.55 -15.89
C ALA A 203 7.53 -22.66 -16.56
N GLU A 204 7.31 -21.35 -16.54
CA GLU A 204 8.26 -20.40 -17.13
C GLU A 204 9.59 -20.36 -16.39
N GLU A 205 9.57 -20.36 -15.06
CA GLU A 205 10.81 -20.35 -14.28
C GLU A 205 11.58 -21.66 -14.39
N LYS A 206 10.90 -22.81 -14.43
CA LYS A 206 11.53 -24.09 -14.76
C LYS A 206 12.22 -24.09 -16.13
N ALA A 207 11.62 -23.46 -17.12
CA ALA A 207 12.13 -23.48 -18.49
C ALA A 207 13.19 -22.40 -18.73
N PHE A 208 13.01 -21.18 -18.21
CA PHE A 208 13.71 -19.99 -18.70
C PHE A 208 14.43 -19.18 -17.62
N ASN A 209 14.38 -19.58 -16.33
CA ASN A 209 15.15 -18.87 -15.32
C ASN A 209 16.65 -19.01 -15.62
N ALA A 210 17.34 -17.88 -15.75
CA ALA A 210 18.76 -17.88 -16.17
C ALA A 210 19.71 -18.52 -15.13
N ARG A 211 19.27 -18.68 -13.86
CA ARG A 211 20.09 -19.19 -12.77
C ARG A 211 19.78 -20.64 -12.40
N LEU A 212 18.52 -21.05 -12.57
CA LEU A 212 18.03 -22.34 -12.07
C LEU A 212 17.09 -23.08 -13.03
N GLY A 213 16.80 -22.51 -14.20
CA GLY A 213 15.93 -23.14 -15.21
C GLY A 213 16.69 -24.10 -16.15
N GLY A 214 15.92 -24.81 -16.99
CA GLY A 214 16.46 -25.76 -17.94
C GLY A 214 17.16 -26.95 -17.27
N ASN A 215 18.41 -27.15 -17.58
CA ASN A 215 19.26 -28.23 -17.05
C ASN A 215 20.24 -27.75 -15.96
N ALA A 216 20.01 -26.57 -15.35
CA ALA A 216 20.89 -26.06 -14.31
C ALA A 216 20.94 -27.03 -13.12
N THR A 217 22.14 -27.25 -12.61
CA THR A 217 22.37 -28.06 -11.41
C THR A 217 22.59 -27.18 -10.20
N GLU A 218 22.43 -27.72 -8.99
CA GLU A 218 22.77 -27.01 -7.76
C GLU A 218 24.18 -26.43 -7.79
N ARG A 219 25.15 -27.17 -8.35
CA ARG A 219 26.54 -26.74 -8.47
C ARG A 219 26.66 -25.49 -9.35
N ASP A 220 25.94 -25.45 -10.48
CA ASP A 220 25.94 -24.29 -11.38
C ASP A 220 25.34 -23.08 -10.68
N PHE A 221 24.24 -23.28 -9.98
CA PHE A 221 23.55 -22.24 -9.23
C PHE A 221 24.46 -21.67 -8.12
N VAL A 222 25.03 -22.53 -7.28
CA VAL A 222 25.89 -22.10 -6.17
C VAL A 222 27.11 -21.35 -6.69
N GLY A 223 27.78 -21.89 -7.72
CA GLY A 223 28.93 -21.23 -8.34
C GLY A 223 28.58 -19.84 -8.92
N HIS A 224 27.38 -19.69 -9.50
CA HIS A 224 26.88 -18.39 -9.95
C HIS A 224 26.66 -17.43 -8.78
N MET A 225 25.96 -17.89 -7.72
CA MET A 225 25.64 -17.05 -6.56
C MET A 225 26.88 -16.58 -5.79
N GLU A 226 27.89 -17.44 -5.64
CA GLU A 226 29.17 -17.12 -5.00
C GLU A 226 30.02 -16.13 -5.82
N ALA A 227 29.87 -16.16 -7.15
CA ALA A 227 30.56 -15.23 -8.04
C ALA A 227 29.92 -13.84 -8.10
N MET A 228 28.68 -13.68 -7.59
CA MET A 228 28.00 -12.39 -7.58
C MET A 228 28.64 -11.40 -6.61
N LYS A 229 28.98 -10.22 -7.11
CA LYS A 229 29.51 -9.09 -6.34
C LYS A 229 28.60 -7.89 -6.54
N LEU A 230 27.50 -7.83 -5.78
CA LEU A 230 26.57 -6.72 -5.84
C LEU A 230 26.83 -5.72 -4.70
N PRO A 231 26.68 -4.40 -4.93
CA PRO A 231 26.70 -3.43 -3.84
C PRO A 231 25.58 -3.76 -2.83
N HIS A 232 25.77 -3.38 -1.57
CA HIS A 232 24.69 -3.52 -0.58
C HIS A 232 23.54 -2.55 -0.92
N PRO A 233 22.30 -2.90 -0.55
CA PRO A 233 21.17 -1.98 -0.67
C PRO A 233 21.47 -0.66 0.06
N HIS A 234 21.16 0.47 -0.59
CA HIS A 234 21.50 1.80 -0.06
C HIS A 234 20.88 2.09 1.31
N ARG A 235 19.70 1.54 1.60
CA ARG A 235 18.96 1.77 2.87
C ARG A 235 19.17 0.69 3.91
N ILE A 236 20.09 -0.26 3.73
CA ILE A 236 20.26 -1.41 4.63
C ILE A 236 20.49 -1.00 6.11
N ALA A 237 21.22 0.10 6.35
CA ALA A 237 21.50 0.60 7.70
C ALA A 237 20.24 1.14 8.43
N GLU A 238 19.21 1.53 7.69
CA GLU A 238 17.92 1.98 8.20
C GLU A 238 16.90 0.85 8.20
N ALA A 239 16.79 0.15 7.08
CA ALA A 239 15.76 -0.85 6.82
C ALA A 239 15.86 -2.04 7.78
N LEU A 240 17.03 -2.67 7.92
CA LEU A 240 17.18 -3.83 8.81
C LEU A 240 16.83 -3.53 10.26
N PRO A 241 17.38 -2.49 10.93
CA PRO A 241 16.98 -2.17 12.29
C PRO A 241 15.51 -1.74 12.41
N GLY A 242 14.92 -1.18 11.35
CA GLY A 242 13.50 -0.86 11.26
C GLY A 242 12.65 -2.11 11.24
N ASN A 243 12.98 -3.05 10.36
CA ASN A 243 12.27 -4.31 10.16
C ASN A 243 12.41 -5.28 11.34
N MET A 244 13.55 -5.25 12.04
CA MET A 244 13.71 -5.98 13.31
C MET A 244 12.80 -5.45 14.43
N ARG A 245 12.04 -4.36 14.19
CA ARG A 245 10.98 -3.85 15.07
C ARG A 245 9.61 -3.81 14.34
N SER A 246 9.46 -4.56 13.25
CA SER A 246 8.24 -4.60 12.43
C SER A 246 7.81 -3.22 11.90
N GLY A 247 8.77 -2.34 11.63
CA GLY A 247 8.50 -0.97 11.18
C GLY A 247 8.07 0.02 12.27
N LYS A 248 8.10 -0.38 13.55
CA LYS A 248 7.76 0.53 14.65
C LYS A 248 8.75 1.69 14.74
N PRO A 249 8.29 2.96 14.65
CA PRO A 249 9.16 4.12 14.77
C PRO A 249 9.91 4.16 16.10
N ARG A 250 11.17 4.65 16.09
CA ARG A 250 12.00 4.79 17.33
C ARG A 250 11.53 5.91 18.25
N GLN A 251 10.85 6.92 17.72
CA GLN A 251 10.31 8.05 18.47
C GLN A 251 8.85 8.25 18.08
N ALA A 252 8.04 8.69 19.05
CA ALA A 252 6.69 9.15 18.75
C ALA A 252 6.72 10.22 17.67
N ALA A 253 5.74 10.13 16.78
CA ALA A 253 5.55 10.87 15.55
C ALA A 253 6.28 12.21 15.41
N ALA A 254 6.70 12.46 14.19
CA ALA A 254 7.03 13.79 13.65
C ALA A 254 6.06 14.87 14.16
N ALA A 255 6.52 16.13 14.12
CA ALA A 255 5.73 17.31 14.47
C ALA A 255 4.25 17.16 14.08
N PRO A 256 3.31 17.61 14.93
CA PRO A 256 1.89 17.38 14.70
C PRO A 256 1.53 17.81 13.28
N ALA A 257 0.90 16.90 12.54
CA ALA A 257 0.32 17.25 11.27
C ALA A 257 -0.62 18.44 11.52
N TRP A 258 -0.63 19.45 10.63
CA TRP A 258 -1.50 20.62 10.75
C TRP A 258 -2.98 20.24 10.85
N ALA A 259 -3.34 19.04 10.42
CA ALA A 259 -4.66 18.42 10.50
C ALA A 259 -4.54 16.89 10.39
N PRO A 260 -5.60 16.12 10.75
CA PRO A 260 -5.68 14.68 10.51
C PRO A 260 -5.93 14.37 9.02
N VAL A 261 -4.97 14.77 8.19
CA VAL A 261 -5.05 14.60 6.73
C VAL A 261 -5.00 13.11 6.40
N ALA A 262 -6.06 12.61 5.79
CA ALA A 262 -6.04 11.32 5.12
C ALA A 262 -5.55 11.50 3.68
N ARG A 263 -4.87 10.52 3.10
CA ARG A 263 -4.58 10.50 1.67
C ARG A 263 -5.54 9.57 0.97
N SER A 264 -6.09 9.97 -0.17
CA SER A 264 -6.79 9.05 -1.07
C SER A 264 -5.79 8.07 -1.69
N TYR A 265 -6.29 6.98 -2.30
CA TYR A 265 -5.41 6.06 -3.05
C TYR A 265 -4.63 6.77 -4.18
N ALA A 266 -5.20 7.81 -4.76
CA ALA A 266 -4.51 8.67 -5.73
C ALA A 266 -3.44 9.62 -5.10
N GLY A 267 -3.19 9.51 -3.79
CA GLY A 267 -2.22 10.33 -3.06
C GLY A 267 -2.71 11.73 -2.68
N LEU A 268 -3.98 12.06 -2.94
CA LEU A 268 -4.53 13.38 -2.67
C LEU A 268 -4.78 13.56 -1.15
N PRO A 269 -4.29 14.65 -0.53
CA PRO A 269 -4.62 14.96 0.85
C PRO A 269 -6.09 15.35 0.99
N GLU A 270 -6.80 14.75 1.94
CA GLU A 270 -8.21 14.97 2.19
C GLU A 270 -8.51 15.19 3.68
N LEU A 271 -9.51 16.01 3.96
CA LEU A 271 -10.03 16.25 5.30
C LEU A 271 -11.50 15.86 5.40
N ASN A 272 -11.86 15.30 6.56
CA ASN A 272 -13.23 14.96 6.88
C ASN A 272 -14.04 16.24 7.17
N PRO A 273 -15.28 16.38 6.65
CA PRO A 273 -16.14 17.52 6.91
C PRO A 273 -16.34 17.85 8.41
N ALA A 274 -16.52 16.85 9.26
CA ALA A 274 -16.69 17.06 10.70
C ALA A 274 -15.49 17.75 11.36
N TRP A 275 -14.26 17.38 10.96
CA TRP A 275 -13.06 18.04 11.46
C TRP A 275 -12.96 19.48 10.95
N VAL A 276 -13.26 19.72 9.67
CA VAL A 276 -13.22 21.05 9.06
C VAL A 276 -14.22 21.99 9.75
N VAL A 277 -15.44 21.53 10.04
CA VAL A 277 -16.44 22.31 10.82
C VAL A 277 -15.89 22.72 12.18
N ALA A 278 -15.28 21.78 12.91
CA ALA A 278 -14.77 22.03 14.25
C ALA A 278 -13.57 23.01 14.30
N HIS A 279 -12.85 23.18 13.17
CA HIS A 279 -11.64 24.00 13.09
C HIS A 279 -11.73 25.11 12.05
N GLN A 280 -12.95 25.45 11.61
CA GLN A 280 -13.18 26.39 10.51
C GLN A 280 -12.53 27.77 10.74
N SER A 281 -12.46 28.26 11.99
CA SER A 281 -11.81 29.53 12.35
C SER A 281 -10.30 29.57 12.06
N ASP A 282 -9.67 28.41 12.03
CA ASP A 282 -8.21 28.25 11.87
C ASP A 282 -7.80 27.94 10.42
N LEU A 283 -8.78 27.84 9.54
CA LEU A 283 -8.62 27.43 8.14
C LEU A 283 -9.04 28.54 7.18
N THR A 284 -8.44 28.51 6.00
CA THR A 284 -9.02 29.16 4.82
C THR A 284 -9.80 28.11 4.05
N VAL A 285 -11.07 28.38 3.74
CA VAL A 285 -11.89 27.52 2.87
C VAL A 285 -11.97 28.16 1.50
N LEU A 286 -11.52 27.45 0.47
CA LEU A 286 -11.55 27.89 -0.93
C LEU A 286 -12.64 27.12 -1.69
N ASP A 287 -13.66 27.79 -2.14
CA ASP A 287 -14.69 27.21 -3.02
C ASP A 287 -14.30 27.42 -4.49
N VAL A 288 -14.18 26.33 -5.24
CA VAL A 288 -13.79 26.35 -6.65
C VAL A 288 -14.96 26.08 -7.60
N ARG A 289 -16.19 26.23 -7.12
CA ARG A 289 -17.39 26.19 -7.95
C ARG A 289 -17.55 27.45 -8.78
N SER A 290 -18.52 27.46 -9.68
CA SER A 290 -18.87 28.68 -10.40
C SER A 290 -19.53 29.71 -9.47
N THR A 291 -19.55 30.97 -9.89
CA THR A 291 -20.23 32.04 -9.16
C THR A 291 -21.71 31.78 -8.99
N GLU A 292 -22.37 31.14 -9.97
CA GLU A 292 -23.77 30.77 -9.93
C GLU A 292 -24.04 29.68 -8.88
N GLU A 293 -23.20 28.64 -8.83
CA GLU A 293 -23.30 27.57 -7.84
C GLU A 293 -23.05 28.10 -6.42
N PHE A 294 -22.07 28.99 -6.27
CA PHE A 294 -21.67 29.56 -4.99
C PHE A 294 -22.78 30.42 -4.38
N ASN A 295 -23.54 31.13 -5.20
CA ASN A 295 -24.68 31.96 -4.80
C ASN A 295 -26.02 31.23 -4.95
N GLY A 296 -26.00 29.98 -5.37
CA GLY A 296 -27.19 29.17 -5.64
C GLY A 296 -27.83 28.56 -4.38
N PRO A 297 -28.88 27.75 -4.60
CA PRO A 297 -29.69 27.18 -3.52
C PRO A 297 -28.94 26.17 -2.64
N ASP A 298 -27.86 25.57 -3.13
CA ASP A 298 -27.06 24.60 -2.36
C ASP A 298 -26.23 25.27 -1.25
N GLY A 299 -26.16 26.60 -1.22
CA GLY A 299 -25.40 27.34 -0.22
C GLY A 299 -23.88 27.16 -0.35
N ARG A 300 -23.15 27.61 0.66
CA ARG A 300 -21.69 27.53 0.75
C ARG A 300 -21.21 27.45 2.19
N VAL A 301 -19.98 27.06 2.40
CA VAL A 301 -19.33 27.17 3.72
C VAL A 301 -19.19 28.65 4.08
N ALA A 302 -19.65 29.04 5.27
CA ALA A 302 -19.59 30.45 5.68
C ALA A 302 -18.14 30.96 5.67
N GLY A 303 -17.91 32.16 5.14
CA GLY A 303 -16.58 32.76 5.06
C GLY A 303 -15.63 32.14 4.03
N SER A 304 -16.11 31.26 3.15
CA SER A 304 -15.29 30.72 2.08
C SER A 304 -14.92 31.77 1.04
N LEU A 305 -13.70 31.71 0.54
CA LEU A 305 -13.20 32.47 -0.61
C LEU A 305 -13.66 31.78 -1.89
N LEU A 306 -14.17 32.54 -2.86
CA LEU A 306 -14.56 32.02 -4.17
C LEU A 306 -13.46 32.30 -5.20
N ILE A 307 -12.90 31.28 -5.79
CA ILE A 307 -12.10 31.34 -7.00
C ILE A 307 -12.50 30.16 -7.89
N PRO A 308 -13.30 30.38 -8.96
CA PRO A 308 -13.69 29.31 -9.85
C PRO A 308 -12.48 28.54 -10.42
N LEU A 309 -12.58 27.22 -10.51
CA LEU A 309 -11.50 26.34 -10.94
C LEU A 309 -10.79 26.82 -12.25
N PRO A 310 -11.50 27.31 -13.28
CA PRO A 310 -10.85 27.81 -14.51
C PRO A 310 -9.98 29.05 -14.28
N GLU A 311 -10.24 29.82 -13.23
CA GLU A 311 -9.51 31.06 -12.90
C GLU A 311 -8.38 30.84 -11.89
N LEU A 312 -8.37 29.67 -11.25
CA LEU A 312 -7.57 29.40 -10.07
C LEU A 312 -6.07 29.63 -10.30
N GLU A 313 -5.52 29.15 -11.42
CA GLU A 313 -4.09 29.24 -11.71
C GLU A 313 -3.62 30.70 -11.84
N GLY A 314 -4.44 31.56 -12.43
CA GLY A 314 -4.15 33.00 -12.55
C GLY A 314 -4.34 33.79 -11.26
N ARG A 315 -4.97 33.21 -10.25
CA ARG A 315 -5.39 33.89 -9.01
C ARG A 315 -4.81 33.28 -7.74
N PHE A 316 -3.77 32.45 -7.83
CA PHE A 316 -3.10 31.87 -6.65
C PHE A 316 -2.63 32.92 -5.64
N GLY A 317 -2.25 34.11 -6.11
CA GLY A 317 -1.81 35.21 -5.24
C GLY A 317 -2.90 35.83 -4.35
N GLU A 318 -4.17 35.55 -4.62
CA GLU A 318 -5.29 36.00 -3.80
C GLU A 318 -5.57 35.09 -2.59
N ILE A 319 -4.99 33.88 -2.59
CA ILE A 319 -5.21 32.89 -1.53
C ILE A 319 -4.32 33.18 -0.33
N PRO A 320 -4.87 33.43 0.87
CA PRO A 320 -4.09 33.68 2.08
C PRO A 320 -3.09 32.54 2.35
N VAL A 321 -1.86 32.89 2.77
CA VAL A 321 -0.77 31.94 3.02
C VAL A 321 -0.52 31.67 4.51
N ASP A 322 -1.15 32.43 5.36
CA ASP A 322 -0.99 32.43 6.82
C ASP A 322 -1.75 31.29 7.53
N ARG A 323 -2.67 30.64 6.83
CA ARG A 323 -3.50 29.55 7.36
C ARG A 323 -3.50 28.34 6.44
N PRO A 324 -3.72 27.11 6.99
CA PRO A 324 -3.98 25.94 6.19
C PRO A 324 -5.22 26.10 5.30
N LEU A 325 -5.20 25.47 4.14
CA LEU A 325 -6.20 25.64 3.09
C LEU A 325 -7.02 24.36 2.91
N VAL A 326 -8.34 24.50 2.92
CA VAL A 326 -9.28 23.43 2.54
C VAL A 326 -10.00 23.85 1.26
N VAL A 327 -9.90 23.01 0.24
CA VAL A 327 -10.53 23.27 -1.06
C VAL A 327 -11.84 22.52 -1.16
N VAL A 328 -12.90 23.19 -1.55
CA VAL A 328 -14.24 22.61 -1.65
C VAL A 328 -14.85 22.81 -3.05
N CYS A 329 -15.67 21.84 -3.46
CA CYS A 329 -16.61 21.99 -4.57
C CYS A 329 -17.88 21.19 -4.27
N HIS A 330 -18.74 20.97 -5.22
CA HIS A 330 -19.99 20.24 -5.00
C HIS A 330 -19.75 18.80 -4.51
N SER A 331 -18.98 17.98 -5.25
CA SER A 331 -18.78 16.55 -4.98
C SER A 331 -17.37 16.15 -4.54
N GLY A 332 -16.41 17.09 -4.49
CA GLY A 332 -15.00 16.80 -4.21
C GLY A 332 -14.10 16.66 -5.45
N SER A 333 -14.65 16.48 -6.65
CA SER A 333 -13.83 16.20 -7.85
C SER A 333 -13.06 17.43 -8.37
N ARG A 334 -13.72 18.59 -8.52
CA ARG A 334 -13.05 19.84 -8.94
C ARG A 334 -12.07 20.34 -7.89
N SER A 335 -12.43 20.24 -6.61
CA SER A 335 -11.55 20.61 -5.51
C SER A 335 -10.36 19.67 -5.39
N ALA A 336 -10.48 18.41 -5.76
CA ALA A 336 -9.36 17.48 -5.88
C ALA A 336 -8.33 17.95 -6.92
N LEU A 337 -8.79 18.35 -8.11
CA LEU A 337 -7.91 18.91 -9.15
C LEU A 337 -7.27 20.23 -8.69
N ALA A 338 -8.04 21.11 -8.08
CA ALA A 338 -7.53 22.36 -7.52
C ALA A 338 -6.46 22.12 -6.44
N THR A 339 -6.68 21.13 -5.56
CA THR A 339 -5.70 20.73 -4.54
C THR A 339 -4.39 20.27 -5.18
N GLN A 340 -4.45 19.48 -6.26
CA GLN A 340 -3.26 19.04 -7.00
C GLN A 340 -2.51 20.23 -7.64
N GLN A 341 -3.23 21.19 -8.23
CA GLN A 341 -2.62 22.40 -8.81
C GLN A 341 -1.89 23.22 -7.73
N LEU A 342 -2.53 23.41 -6.58
CA LEU A 342 -1.96 24.14 -5.44
C LEU A 342 -0.73 23.44 -4.85
N LEU A 343 -0.75 22.11 -4.73
CA LEU A 343 0.42 21.32 -4.30
C LEU A 343 1.59 21.47 -5.27
N LYS A 344 1.33 21.41 -6.59
CA LYS A 344 2.35 21.64 -7.62
C LYS A 344 2.91 23.06 -7.58
N ALA A 345 2.09 24.05 -7.20
CA ALA A 345 2.51 25.42 -6.98
C ALA A 345 3.26 25.64 -5.66
N GLY A 346 3.52 24.57 -4.87
CA GLY A 346 4.31 24.62 -3.64
C GLY A 346 3.51 24.84 -2.35
N ARG A 347 2.17 24.85 -2.39
CA ARG A 347 1.34 24.96 -1.18
C ARG A 347 1.45 23.70 -0.33
N GLN A 348 2.05 23.78 0.84
CA GLN A 348 2.32 22.63 1.73
C GLN A 348 1.09 22.18 2.53
N GLN A 349 0.35 23.13 3.12
CA GLN A 349 -0.80 22.88 3.98
C GLN A 349 -2.10 23.10 3.20
N VAL A 350 -2.42 22.14 2.30
CA VAL A 350 -3.64 22.17 1.50
C VAL A 350 -4.25 20.78 1.45
N ALA A 351 -5.59 20.69 1.55
CA ALA A 351 -6.33 19.44 1.44
C ALA A 351 -7.68 19.64 0.74
N ASN A 352 -8.15 18.60 0.07
CA ASN A 352 -9.49 18.49 -0.48
C ASN A 352 -10.52 18.21 0.62
N LEU A 353 -11.68 18.84 0.58
CA LEU A 353 -12.81 18.43 1.41
C LEU A 353 -13.38 17.11 0.87
N HIS A 354 -13.25 16.04 1.63
CA HIS A 354 -13.70 14.72 1.22
C HIS A 354 -15.21 14.68 0.96
N GLY A 355 -15.62 14.31 -0.26
CA GLY A 355 -17.01 14.27 -0.69
C GLY A 355 -17.66 15.63 -0.96
N GLY A 356 -16.92 16.74 -0.81
CA GLY A 356 -17.38 18.10 -1.12
C GLY A 356 -18.60 18.55 -0.29
N LEU A 357 -19.29 19.56 -0.80
CA LEU A 357 -20.50 20.11 -0.13
C LEU A 357 -21.66 19.12 -0.13
N SER A 358 -21.73 18.18 -1.05
CA SER A 358 -22.76 17.12 -1.03
C SER A 358 -22.67 16.29 0.24
N ARG A 359 -21.46 15.88 0.62
CA ARG A 359 -21.23 15.16 1.89
C ARG A 359 -21.43 16.06 3.12
N TRP A 360 -20.94 17.30 3.05
CA TRP A 360 -21.15 18.30 4.08
C TRP A 360 -22.63 18.47 4.43
N ALA A 361 -23.48 18.65 3.42
CA ALA A 361 -24.92 18.76 3.58
C ALA A 361 -25.57 17.47 4.09
N ALA A 362 -25.14 16.30 3.57
CA ALA A 362 -25.66 15.00 4.00
C ALA A 362 -25.36 14.66 5.45
N GLU A 363 -24.24 15.16 5.99
CA GLU A 363 -23.87 15.06 7.41
C GLU A 363 -24.55 16.14 8.28
N GLY A 364 -25.34 17.04 7.70
CA GLY A 364 -26.14 18.04 8.41
C GLY A 364 -25.35 19.27 8.86
N PHE A 365 -24.18 19.53 8.27
CA PHE A 365 -23.37 20.70 8.64
C PHE A 365 -23.93 22.00 8.03
N PRO A 366 -23.74 23.15 8.72
CA PRO A 366 -24.37 24.42 8.30
C PRO A 366 -23.79 24.94 6.98
N LEU A 367 -24.68 25.44 6.13
CA LEU A 367 -24.35 26.16 4.89
C LEU A 367 -24.93 27.59 4.96
N SER A 368 -24.19 28.55 4.45
CA SER A 368 -24.61 29.94 4.32
C SER A 368 -25.32 30.19 3.00
N HIS A 369 -26.45 30.86 3.05
CA HIS A 369 -27.23 31.34 1.90
C HIS A 369 -27.27 32.87 1.82
N SER A 370 -26.53 33.57 2.71
CA SER A 370 -26.47 35.03 2.70
C SER A 370 -25.81 35.56 1.42
N PRO A 371 -26.16 36.73 0.89
CA PRO A 371 -25.45 37.34 -0.23
C PRO A 371 -23.93 37.38 0.04
N TYR A 372 -23.13 37.00 -0.96
CA TYR A 372 -21.69 37.11 -0.87
C TYR A 372 -21.31 38.59 -0.97
N GLN A 373 -20.53 39.06 -0.01
CA GLN A 373 -19.85 40.34 -0.05
C GLN A 373 -18.36 40.04 -0.24
N PRO A 374 -17.77 40.41 -1.42
CA PRO A 374 -16.39 40.15 -1.73
C PRO A 374 -15.39 40.91 -0.87
#